data_9c0d62b7741a89ce14f3fa1d8ab8079a
#
_entry.id   9c0d62b7741a89ce14f3fa1d8ab8079a
#
_cell.length_a   1.000
_cell.length_b   1.000
_cell.length_c   1.000
_cell.angle_alpha   90.00
_cell.angle_beta   90.00
_cell.angle_gamma   90.00
#
_symmetry.space_group_name_H-M   'P 1'
#
loop_
_entity.id
_entity.type
_entity.pdbx_description
1 polymer ?
#
loop_
_entity_poly.entity_id
_entity_poly.type
_entity_poly.pdbx_seq_one_letter_code
_entity_poly.pdbx_strand_id
1 'polypeptide(L)'
;LTVSSAASDVYKRQGRIATGVVVLSGILWIPFMKAVSGGGLYTYLQSVQAYIAPPIASVFLLGLFWSRINATGAYTALVGGFSAGMIRLGLEINKNSLDANGVLHAIADLNFLYFAIVSFVTCIFILIAVSMVTNEPDYEKIKGLTYDTVDKGEESGDHSRDKIHSYIILIILALILIYFSPLGI
;
A
#
# COMPACT_ATOMS: atom_id res chain seq x y z
N LEU A 1 26.20 21.24 27.39
CA LEU A 1 26.69 19.96 26.88
C LEU A 1 25.95 18.73 27.45
N THR A 2 25.34 18.82 28.65
CA THR A 2 24.66 17.70 29.33
C THR A 2 23.26 17.40 28.77
N VAL A 3 22.57 18.37 28.22
CA VAL A 3 21.18 18.19 27.65
C VAL A 3 21.19 17.36 26.36
N SER A 4 22.25 17.47 25.57
CA SER A 4 22.42 16.71 24.32
C SER A 4 22.66 15.21 24.57
N SER A 5 23.36 14.85 25.65
CA SER A 5 23.62 13.42 25.96
C SER A 5 22.37 12.72 26.49
N ALA A 6 21.58 13.39 27.35
CA ALA A 6 20.33 12.82 27.88
C ALA A 6 19.29 12.59 26.77
N ALA A 7 19.14 13.51 25.81
CA ALA A 7 18.26 13.35 24.66
C ALA A 7 18.73 12.18 23.76
N SER A 8 20.04 12.01 23.55
CA SER A 8 20.61 10.88 22.81
C SER A 8 20.35 9.54 23.50
N ASP A 9 20.42 9.49 24.82
CA ASP A 9 20.19 8.24 25.57
C ASP A 9 18.71 7.85 25.60
N VAL A 10 17.81 8.83 25.69
CA VAL A 10 16.36 8.60 25.56
C VAL A 10 16.02 8.06 24.17
N TYR A 11 16.59 8.65 23.11
CA TYR A 11 16.38 8.20 21.74
C TYR A 11 16.91 6.77 21.52
N LYS A 12 18.09 6.46 22.01
CA LYS A 12 18.67 5.10 21.95
C LYS A 12 17.81 4.08 22.70
N ARG A 13 17.27 4.45 23.87
CA ARG A 13 16.38 3.59 24.65
C ARG A 13 15.06 3.34 23.93
N GLN A 14 14.47 4.38 23.35
CA GLN A 14 13.24 4.23 22.53
C GLN A 14 13.48 3.32 21.32
N GLY A 15 14.59 3.48 20.62
CA GLY A 15 14.97 2.63 19.50
C GLY A 15 15.10 1.16 19.90
N ARG A 16 15.76 0.86 21.02
CA ARG A 16 15.90 -0.51 21.54
C ARG A 16 14.54 -1.13 21.92
N ILE A 17 13.70 -0.35 22.59
CA ILE A 17 12.33 -0.80 22.95
C ILE A 17 11.51 -1.06 21.69
N ALA A 18 11.52 -0.14 20.72
CA ALA A 18 10.82 -0.30 19.44
C ALA A 18 11.29 -1.56 18.69
N THR A 19 12.62 -1.78 18.61
CA THR A 19 13.18 -2.99 18.02
C THR A 19 12.73 -4.25 18.75
N GLY A 20 12.76 -4.24 20.09
CA GLY A 20 12.29 -5.36 20.91
C GLY A 20 10.79 -5.68 20.65
N VAL A 21 9.95 -4.66 20.58
CA VAL A 21 8.52 -4.81 20.27
C VAL A 21 8.30 -5.40 18.89
N VAL A 22 9.01 -4.90 17.88
CA VAL A 22 8.93 -5.42 16.50
C VAL A 22 9.38 -6.88 16.43
N VAL A 23 10.49 -7.25 17.06
CA VAL A 23 10.98 -8.64 17.11
C VAL A 23 9.97 -9.55 17.81
N LEU A 24 9.45 -9.15 18.96
CA LEU A 24 8.44 -9.92 19.69
C LEU A 24 7.15 -10.08 18.86
N SER A 25 6.71 -9.02 18.20
CA SER A 25 5.55 -9.08 17.29
C SER A 25 5.79 -10.08 16.16
N GLY A 26 7.00 -10.10 15.57
CA GLY A 26 7.37 -11.07 14.54
C GLY A 26 7.33 -12.51 15.04
N ILE A 27 7.85 -12.77 16.24
CA ILE A 27 7.82 -14.12 16.85
C ILE A 27 6.38 -14.56 17.14
N LEU A 28 5.55 -13.65 17.69
CA LEU A 28 4.14 -13.93 17.96
C LEU A 28 3.33 -14.16 16.68
N TRP A 29 3.81 -13.64 15.54
CA TRP A 29 3.17 -13.84 14.25
C TRP A 29 3.37 -15.24 13.65
N ILE A 30 4.43 -15.96 14.06
CA ILE A 30 4.76 -17.30 13.52
C ILE A 30 3.62 -18.33 13.62
N PRO A 31 2.89 -18.44 14.74
CA PRO A 31 1.74 -19.36 14.82
C PRO A 31 0.63 -19.04 13.83
N PHE A 32 0.37 -17.74 13.60
CA PHE A 32 -0.63 -17.30 12.61
C PHE A 32 -0.22 -17.68 11.18
N MET A 33 1.07 -17.58 10.86
CA MET A 33 1.59 -18.05 9.57
C MET A 33 1.26 -19.50 9.31
N LYS A 34 1.43 -20.36 10.31
CA LYS A 34 1.15 -21.81 10.19
C LYS A 34 -0.34 -22.09 9.98
N ALA A 35 -1.22 -21.30 10.57
CA ALA A 35 -2.67 -21.46 10.42
C ALA A 35 -3.17 -21.09 9.01
N VAL A 36 -2.50 -20.13 8.34
CA VAL A 36 -2.90 -19.60 7.01
C VAL A 36 -2.15 -20.28 5.87
N SER A 37 -1.00 -20.91 6.13
CA SER A 37 -0.06 -21.39 5.10
C SER A 37 -0.45 -22.70 4.40
N GLY A 38 -1.74 -22.93 4.14
CA GLY A 38 -2.17 -24.06 3.30
C GLY A 38 -1.55 -24.11 1.90
N GLY A 39 -1.00 -22.99 1.42
CA GLY A 39 -0.34 -22.84 0.12
C GLY A 39 1.18 -22.64 0.17
N GLY A 40 1.80 -22.76 1.36
CA GLY A 40 3.23 -22.52 1.56
C GLY A 40 3.58 -21.09 1.97
N LEU A 41 4.80 -20.91 2.47
CA LEU A 41 5.31 -19.63 3.01
C LEU A 41 5.24 -18.49 1.98
N TYR A 42 5.53 -18.77 0.73
CA TYR A 42 5.52 -17.78 -0.34
C TYR A 42 4.12 -17.19 -0.57
N THR A 43 3.12 -18.07 -0.71
CA THR A 43 1.72 -17.66 -0.90
C THR A 43 1.21 -16.85 0.30
N TYR A 44 1.58 -17.25 1.51
CA TYR A 44 1.26 -16.48 2.71
C TYR A 44 1.84 -15.06 2.70
N LEU A 45 3.13 -14.91 2.37
CA LEU A 45 3.77 -13.58 2.30
C LEU A 45 3.11 -12.70 1.24
N GLN A 46 2.76 -13.26 0.11
CA GLN A 46 2.04 -12.57 -0.96
C GLN A 46 0.64 -12.11 -0.50
N SER A 47 -0.08 -12.97 0.20
CA SER A 47 -1.41 -12.64 0.74
C SER A 47 -1.34 -11.48 1.74
N VAL A 48 -0.39 -11.52 2.68
CA VAL A 48 -0.21 -10.43 3.65
C VAL A 48 0.14 -9.10 2.97
N GLN A 49 1.00 -9.13 1.95
CA GLN A 49 1.29 -7.95 1.14
C GLN A 49 0.05 -7.42 0.44
N ALA A 50 -0.80 -8.31 -0.09
CA ALA A 50 -2.05 -7.95 -0.76
C ALA A 50 -3.08 -7.28 0.17
N TYR A 51 -2.94 -7.42 1.49
CA TYR A 51 -3.80 -6.75 2.47
C TYR A 51 -3.31 -5.34 2.83
N ILE A 52 -2.01 -5.10 2.79
CA ILE A 52 -1.37 -3.86 3.27
C ILE A 52 -1.00 -2.91 2.12
N ALA A 53 -0.47 -3.43 1.03
CA ALA A 53 0.06 -2.61 -0.06
C ALA A 53 -0.99 -1.80 -0.82
N PRO A 54 -2.20 -2.33 -1.15
CA PRO A 54 -3.16 -1.59 -1.95
C PRO A 54 -3.65 -0.28 -1.32
N PRO A 55 -4.01 -0.22 -0.01
CA PRO A 55 -4.37 1.04 0.63
C PRO A 55 -3.25 2.08 0.58
N ILE A 56 -2.01 1.66 0.82
CA ILE A 56 -0.84 2.55 0.77
C ILE A 56 -0.61 3.07 -0.65
N ALA A 57 -0.65 2.16 -1.65
CA ALA A 57 -0.46 2.52 -3.05
C ALA A 57 -1.53 3.49 -3.55
N SER A 58 -2.81 3.30 -3.16
CA SER A 58 -3.91 4.17 -3.56
C SER A 58 -3.73 5.60 -3.02
N VAL A 59 -3.39 5.73 -1.75
CA VAL A 59 -3.15 7.04 -1.11
C VAL A 59 -1.93 7.71 -1.71
N PHE A 60 -0.84 6.97 -1.92
CA PHE A 60 0.37 7.52 -2.50
C PHE A 60 0.16 8.00 -3.94
N LEU A 61 -0.44 7.17 -4.80
CA LEU A 61 -0.67 7.53 -6.20
C LEU A 61 -1.63 8.72 -6.32
N LEU A 62 -2.79 8.68 -5.68
CA LEU A 62 -3.72 9.79 -5.78
C LEU A 62 -3.18 11.06 -5.11
N GLY A 63 -2.50 10.93 -3.98
CA GLY A 63 -1.89 12.08 -3.30
C GLY A 63 -0.80 12.76 -4.13
N LEU A 64 -0.08 11.99 -4.97
CA LEU A 64 0.93 12.53 -5.88
C LEU A 64 0.30 13.22 -7.12
N PHE A 65 -0.73 12.60 -7.71
CA PHE A 65 -1.29 13.05 -8.99
C PHE A 65 -2.50 13.99 -8.85
N TRP A 66 -3.12 14.08 -7.69
CA TRP A 66 -4.30 14.89 -7.50
C TRP A 66 -4.23 15.77 -6.25
N SER A 67 -4.03 17.05 -6.45
CA SER A 67 -3.86 18.06 -5.40
C SER A 67 -5.08 18.26 -4.49
N ARG A 68 -6.28 17.77 -4.89
CA ARG A 68 -7.53 17.87 -4.09
C ARG A 68 -7.58 16.85 -2.95
N ILE A 69 -6.74 15.82 -2.97
CA ILE A 69 -6.69 14.80 -1.93
C ILE A 69 -6.22 15.42 -0.60
N ASN A 70 -6.95 15.12 0.47
CA ASN A 70 -6.68 15.66 1.80
C ASN A 70 -6.29 14.58 2.82
N ALA A 71 -5.78 15.01 3.98
CA ALA A 71 -5.33 14.11 5.03
C ALA A 71 -6.46 13.24 5.61
N THR A 72 -7.69 13.77 5.70
CA THR A 72 -8.85 13.02 6.22
C THR A 72 -9.22 11.88 5.28
N GLY A 73 -9.25 12.14 3.98
CA GLY A 73 -9.47 11.10 2.96
C GLY A 73 -8.39 10.03 2.99
N ALA A 74 -7.13 10.44 3.04
CA ALA A 74 -5.98 9.54 3.12
C ALA A 74 -6.05 8.64 4.37
N TYR A 75 -6.29 9.23 5.54
CA TYR A 75 -6.45 8.47 6.78
C TYR A 75 -7.61 7.47 6.71
N THR A 76 -8.77 7.90 6.22
CA THR A 76 -9.95 7.05 6.12
C THR A 76 -9.74 5.89 5.15
N ALA A 77 -9.11 6.14 4.01
CA ALA A 77 -8.78 5.10 3.02
C ALA A 77 -7.76 4.08 3.57
N LEU A 78 -6.72 4.56 4.29
CA LEU A 78 -5.73 3.68 4.92
C LEU A 78 -6.37 2.80 6.00
N VAL A 79 -7.12 3.40 6.93
CA VAL A 79 -7.76 2.66 8.03
C VAL A 79 -8.82 1.70 7.49
N GLY A 80 -9.64 2.15 6.54
CA GLY A 80 -10.68 1.32 5.92
C GLY A 80 -10.09 0.14 5.15
N GLY A 81 -9.08 0.39 4.33
CA GLY A 81 -8.40 -0.65 3.54
C GLY A 81 -7.64 -1.65 4.41
N PHE A 82 -6.93 -1.16 5.44
CA PHE A 82 -6.26 -2.04 6.40
C PHE A 82 -7.27 -2.88 7.19
N SER A 83 -8.38 -2.28 7.64
CA SER A 83 -9.44 -3.02 8.34
C SER A 83 -10.06 -4.10 7.46
N ALA A 84 -10.32 -3.81 6.18
CA ALA A 84 -10.81 -4.80 5.22
C ALA A 84 -9.81 -5.96 5.04
N GLY A 85 -8.51 -5.66 4.97
CA GLY A 85 -7.44 -6.66 4.93
C GLY A 85 -7.41 -7.55 6.18
N MET A 86 -7.55 -6.95 7.37
CA MET A 86 -7.61 -7.70 8.63
C MET A 86 -8.84 -8.59 8.74
N ILE A 87 -10.01 -8.08 8.31
CA ILE A 87 -11.24 -8.87 8.25
C ILE A 87 -11.04 -10.07 7.32
N ARG A 88 -10.49 -9.85 6.13
CA ARG A 88 -10.21 -10.94 5.21
C ARG A 88 -9.24 -11.97 5.79
N LEU A 89 -8.16 -11.54 6.43
CA LEU A 89 -7.22 -12.44 7.11
C LEU A 89 -7.96 -13.29 8.16
N GLY A 90 -8.85 -12.69 8.95
CA GLY A 90 -9.68 -13.39 9.91
C GLY A 90 -10.61 -14.44 9.26
N LEU A 91 -11.21 -14.11 8.12
CA LEU A 91 -12.04 -15.03 7.35
C LEU A 91 -11.22 -16.19 6.77
N GLU A 92 -10.01 -15.91 6.28
CA GLU A 92 -9.11 -16.93 5.73
C GLU A 92 -8.65 -17.95 6.80
N ILE A 93 -8.32 -17.47 8.00
CA ILE A 93 -7.97 -18.34 9.13
C ILE A 93 -9.15 -19.24 9.53
N ASN A 94 -10.37 -18.71 9.49
CA ASN A 94 -11.58 -19.43 9.90
C ASN A 94 -12.34 -20.08 8.72
N LYS A 95 -11.72 -20.15 7.54
CA LYS A 95 -12.38 -20.62 6.31
C LYS A 95 -13.09 -21.96 6.47
N ASN A 96 -12.48 -22.91 7.17
CA ASN A 96 -13.05 -24.25 7.39
C ASN A 96 -14.31 -24.25 8.29
N SER A 97 -14.56 -23.17 9.03
CA SER A 97 -15.72 -23.01 9.89
C SER A 97 -16.84 -22.20 9.23
N LEU A 98 -16.60 -21.67 8.03
CA LEU A 98 -17.58 -20.88 7.28
C LEU A 98 -18.45 -21.79 6.42
N ASP A 99 -19.70 -21.39 6.23
CA ASP A 99 -20.61 -22.06 5.29
C ASP A 99 -20.05 -22.00 3.86
N ALA A 100 -19.83 -23.18 3.26
CA ALA A 100 -19.19 -23.32 1.95
C ALA A 100 -19.94 -22.57 0.81
N ASN A 101 -21.23 -22.36 0.94
CA ASN A 101 -22.05 -21.62 -0.01
C ASN A 101 -22.25 -20.15 0.39
N GLY A 102 -21.65 -19.71 1.49
CA GLY A 102 -21.79 -18.35 2.01
C GLY A 102 -20.88 -17.33 1.30
N VAL A 103 -21.34 -16.09 1.25
CA VAL A 103 -20.56 -14.95 0.71
C VAL A 103 -19.23 -14.78 1.43
N LEU A 104 -19.19 -15.02 2.74
CA LEU A 104 -17.97 -14.91 3.54
C LEU A 104 -16.91 -15.94 3.14
N HIS A 105 -17.35 -17.17 2.82
CA HIS A 105 -16.46 -18.20 2.29
C HIS A 105 -15.93 -17.81 0.91
N ALA A 106 -16.76 -17.28 0.03
CA ALA A 106 -16.34 -16.80 -1.29
C ALA A 106 -15.28 -15.67 -1.19
N ILE A 107 -15.44 -14.74 -0.24
CA ILE A 107 -14.45 -13.70 0.03
C ILE A 107 -13.14 -14.30 0.57
N ALA A 108 -13.24 -15.28 1.47
CA ALA A 108 -12.06 -15.97 2.02
C ALA A 108 -11.31 -16.79 0.96
N ASP A 109 -12.02 -17.31 -0.05
CA ASP A 109 -11.46 -18.15 -1.12
C ASP A 109 -10.95 -17.33 -2.32
N LEU A 110 -11.27 -16.05 -2.38
CA LEU A 110 -10.82 -15.18 -3.47
C LEU A 110 -9.29 -15.16 -3.53
N ASN A 111 -8.71 -15.35 -4.72
CA ASN A 111 -7.27 -15.24 -4.90
C ASN A 111 -6.77 -13.87 -4.40
N PHE A 112 -5.63 -13.87 -3.71
CA PHE A 112 -5.05 -12.65 -3.12
C PHE A 112 -4.79 -11.53 -4.13
N LEU A 113 -4.49 -11.86 -5.41
CA LEU A 113 -4.30 -10.88 -6.48
C LEU A 113 -5.59 -10.13 -6.80
N TYR A 114 -6.71 -10.86 -6.93
CA TYR A 114 -8.02 -10.21 -7.15
C TYR A 114 -8.43 -9.37 -5.94
N PHE A 115 -8.18 -9.87 -4.73
CA PHE A 115 -8.43 -9.08 -3.53
C PHE A 115 -7.60 -7.79 -3.51
N ALA A 116 -6.32 -7.83 -3.90
CA ALA A 116 -5.48 -6.64 -3.98
C ALA A 116 -6.06 -5.59 -4.93
N ILE A 117 -6.54 -6.01 -6.11
CA ILE A 117 -7.16 -5.11 -7.09
C ILE A 117 -8.45 -4.50 -6.51
N VAL A 118 -9.33 -5.33 -5.96
CA VAL A 118 -10.59 -4.86 -5.36
C VAL A 118 -10.34 -3.90 -4.20
N SER A 119 -9.39 -4.22 -3.32
CA SER A 119 -8.98 -3.37 -2.21
C SER A 119 -8.41 -2.04 -2.69
N PHE A 120 -7.56 -2.05 -3.70
CA PHE A 120 -6.99 -0.84 -4.32
C PHE A 120 -8.07 0.08 -4.87
N VAL A 121 -8.98 -0.46 -5.68
CA VAL A 121 -10.09 0.29 -6.27
C VAL A 121 -11.03 0.83 -5.19
N THR A 122 -11.36 0.02 -4.19
CA THR A 122 -12.20 0.45 -3.06
C THR A 122 -11.54 1.58 -2.28
N CYS A 123 -10.24 1.50 -1.99
CA CYS A 123 -9.50 2.57 -1.32
C CYS A 123 -9.47 3.86 -2.15
N ILE A 124 -9.32 3.77 -3.47
CA ILE A 124 -9.43 4.91 -4.37
C ILE A 124 -10.81 5.58 -4.22
N PHE A 125 -11.90 4.80 -4.26
CA PHE A 125 -13.24 5.35 -4.09
C PHE A 125 -13.45 6.02 -2.74
N ILE A 126 -13.01 5.39 -1.64
CA ILE A 126 -13.09 5.96 -0.29
C ILE A 126 -12.30 7.28 -0.24
N LEU A 127 -11.07 7.26 -0.74
CA LEU A 127 -10.16 8.41 -0.74
C LEU A 127 -10.78 9.60 -1.48
N ILE A 128 -11.29 9.38 -2.68
CA ILE A 128 -11.95 10.41 -3.49
C ILE A 128 -13.21 10.90 -2.79
N ALA A 129 -14.12 9.99 -2.42
CA ALA A 129 -15.41 10.36 -1.82
C ALA A 129 -15.22 11.17 -0.54
N VAL A 130 -14.35 10.73 0.37
CA VAL A 130 -14.09 11.44 1.62
C VAL A 130 -13.38 12.77 1.37
N SER A 131 -12.39 12.81 0.48
CA SER A 131 -11.69 14.07 0.15
C SER A 131 -12.61 15.10 -0.51
N MET A 132 -13.62 14.68 -1.28
CA MET A 132 -14.58 15.60 -1.91
C MET A 132 -15.60 16.17 -0.91
N VAL A 133 -15.96 15.40 0.13
CA VAL A 133 -16.94 15.82 1.14
C VAL A 133 -16.31 16.59 2.30
N THR A 134 -14.99 16.46 2.49
CA THR A 134 -14.24 17.12 3.57
C THR A 134 -13.52 18.36 3.08
N ASN A 135 -13.02 19.15 4.04
CA ASN A 135 -12.33 20.41 3.76
C ASN A 135 -11.17 20.22 2.77
N GLU A 136 -10.95 21.25 1.98
CA GLU A 136 -9.83 21.30 1.04
C GLU A 136 -8.49 21.20 1.76
N PRO A 137 -7.47 20.59 1.13
CA PRO A 137 -6.13 20.61 1.66
C PRO A 137 -5.57 22.04 1.69
N ASP A 138 -4.62 22.28 2.58
CA ASP A 138 -3.86 23.52 2.61
C ASP A 138 -2.87 23.55 1.42
N TYR A 139 -3.26 24.24 0.36
CA TYR A 139 -2.49 24.29 -0.89
C TYR A 139 -1.09 24.86 -0.73
N GLU A 140 -0.86 25.73 0.24
CA GLU A 140 0.48 26.25 0.53
C GLU A 140 1.42 25.16 1.06
N LYS A 141 0.89 24.21 1.86
CA LYS A 141 1.67 23.10 2.40
C LYS A 141 1.98 22.01 1.41
N ILE A 142 1.15 21.85 0.39
CA ILE A 142 1.35 20.83 -0.66
C ILE A 142 2.04 21.38 -1.91
N LYS A 143 2.37 22.67 -1.91
CA LYS A 143 3.09 23.29 -3.01
C LYS A 143 4.44 22.59 -3.23
N GLY A 144 4.68 22.16 -4.47
CA GLY A 144 5.89 21.40 -4.84
C GLY A 144 5.88 19.93 -4.46
N LEU A 145 4.81 19.39 -3.83
CA LEU A 145 4.71 17.97 -3.45
C LEU A 145 3.84 17.15 -4.40
N THR A 146 2.92 17.78 -5.12
CA THR A 146 2.06 17.12 -6.09
C THR A 146 2.47 17.49 -7.51
N TYR A 147 2.20 16.59 -8.45
CA TYR A 147 2.57 16.76 -9.86
C TYR A 147 2.06 18.08 -10.47
N ASP A 148 0.88 18.53 -10.02
CA ASP A 148 0.27 19.79 -10.48
C ASP A 148 0.94 21.02 -9.86
N THR A 149 1.51 20.89 -8.66
CA THR A 149 2.06 22.02 -7.88
C THR A 149 3.58 22.10 -7.94
N VAL A 150 4.24 21.09 -8.53
CA VAL A 150 5.68 21.18 -8.82
C VAL A 150 5.90 22.31 -9.81
N ASP A 151 6.70 23.27 -9.41
CA ASP A 151 7.16 24.34 -10.27
C ASP A 151 7.99 23.69 -11.39
N LYS A 152 7.41 23.62 -12.59
CA LYS A 152 8.10 23.16 -13.80
C LYS A 152 9.06 24.25 -14.27
N GLY A 153 9.71 24.93 -13.30
CA GLY A 153 10.68 25.96 -13.55
C GLY A 153 11.77 25.43 -14.47
N GLU A 154 12.07 26.21 -15.46
CA GLU A 154 13.21 26.24 -16.37
C GLU A 154 14.31 25.18 -16.16
N GLU A 155 13.95 23.90 -16.04
CA GLU A 155 14.87 22.84 -16.41
C GLU A 155 15.04 22.88 -17.93
N SER A 156 15.84 23.87 -18.37
CA SER A 156 16.40 23.91 -19.74
C SER A 156 17.45 22.79 -19.91
N GLY A 157 17.19 21.63 -19.33
CA GLY A 157 17.90 20.40 -19.61
C GLY A 157 17.35 19.77 -20.89
N ASP A 158 18.22 19.21 -21.70
CA ASP A 158 17.85 18.45 -22.89
C ASP A 158 16.97 17.23 -22.54
N HIS A 159 15.68 17.48 -22.37
CA HIS A 159 14.64 16.49 -22.05
C HIS A 159 14.45 15.43 -23.17
N SER A 160 15.17 15.59 -24.28
CA SER A 160 15.14 14.62 -25.39
C SER A 160 15.69 13.25 -24.96
N ARG A 161 16.75 13.24 -24.17
CA ARG A 161 17.37 12.00 -23.65
C ARG A 161 16.47 11.30 -22.63
N ASP A 162 15.81 12.06 -21.74
CA ASP A 162 14.91 11.50 -20.73
C ASP A 162 13.66 10.90 -21.36
N LYS A 163 13.12 11.51 -22.41
CA LYS A 163 12.03 10.95 -23.22
C LYS A 163 12.44 9.66 -23.90
N ILE A 164 13.64 9.59 -24.47
CA ILE A 164 14.16 8.37 -25.10
C ILE A 164 14.27 7.24 -24.08
N HIS A 165 14.83 7.49 -22.90
CA HIS A 165 14.93 6.48 -21.85
C HIS A 165 13.55 6.01 -21.37
N SER A 166 12.59 6.93 -21.22
CA SER A 166 11.21 6.58 -20.87
C SER A 166 10.55 5.69 -21.91
N TYR A 167 10.72 5.98 -23.21
CA TYR A 167 10.21 5.12 -24.27
C TYR A 167 10.88 3.76 -24.31
N ILE A 168 12.19 3.67 -24.08
CA ILE A 168 12.91 2.40 -24.00
C ILE A 168 12.34 1.55 -22.86
N ILE A 169 12.13 2.13 -21.67
CA ILE A 169 11.54 1.42 -20.53
C ILE A 169 10.13 0.92 -20.87
N LEU A 170 9.29 1.76 -21.47
CA LEU A 170 7.93 1.37 -21.87
C LEU A 170 7.93 0.23 -22.90
N ILE A 171 8.84 0.27 -23.87
CA ILE A 171 8.99 -0.80 -24.88
C ILE A 171 9.43 -2.10 -24.22
N ILE A 172 10.42 -2.06 -23.32
CA ILE A 172 10.88 -3.25 -22.59
C ILE A 172 9.74 -3.82 -21.74
N LEU A 173 8.99 -2.98 -21.04
CA LEU A 173 7.84 -3.40 -20.24
C LEU A 173 6.76 -4.06 -21.13
N ALA A 174 6.45 -3.45 -22.26
CA ALA A 174 5.49 -4.00 -23.22
C ALA A 174 5.94 -5.36 -23.77
N LEU A 175 7.22 -5.51 -24.10
CA LEU A 175 7.79 -6.78 -24.57
C LEU A 175 7.70 -7.87 -23.50
N ILE A 176 8.00 -7.53 -22.24
CA ILE A 176 7.85 -8.47 -21.11
C ILE A 176 6.40 -8.88 -20.96
N LEU A 177 5.46 -7.92 -20.98
CA LEU A 177 4.03 -8.21 -20.86
C LEU A 177 3.51 -9.09 -22.01
N ILE A 178 3.95 -8.84 -23.24
CA ILE A 178 3.60 -9.67 -24.41
C ILE A 178 4.19 -11.07 -24.27
N TYR A 179 5.45 -11.18 -23.86
CA TYR A 179 6.14 -12.46 -23.72
C TYR A 179 5.46 -13.37 -22.66
N PHE A 180 5.03 -12.81 -21.51
CA PHE A 180 4.35 -13.55 -20.46
C PHE A 180 2.82 -13.56 -20.58
N SER A 181 2.25 -12.94 -21.63
CA SER A 181 0.81 -13.00 -21.87
C SER A 181 0.45 -14.29 -22.64
N PRO A 182 -0.82 -14.73 -22.60
CA PRO A 182 -1.31 -15.86 -23.40
C PRO A 182 -1.13 -15.68 -24.92
N LEU A 183 -0.72 -14.49 -25.35
CA LEU A 183 -0.44 -14.16 -26.75
C LEU A 183 1.02 -14.42 -27.13
N GLY A 184 1.90 -14.66 -26.19
CA GLY A 184 3.36 -14.74 -26.43
C GLY A 184 3.96 -16.16 -26.39
N ILE A 185 3.33 -17.14 -25.75
CA ILE A 185 3.74 -18.57 -25.74
C ILE A 185 2.52 -19.46 -25.54
#